data_e727519372c5266d1b2020a285ae2178
#
_entry.id   e727519372c5266d1b2020a285ae2178
#
_cell.length_a   1.000
_cell.length_b   1.000
_cell.length_c   1.000
_cell.angle_alpha   90.00
_cell.angle_beta   90.00
_cell.angle_gamma   90.00
#
_symmetry.space_group_name_H-M   'P 1'
#
loop_
_entity.id
_entity.type
_entity.pdbx_description
1 polymer ?
#
loop_
_entity_poly.entity_id
_entity_poly.type
_entity_poly.pdbx_seq_one_letter_code
_entity_poly.pdbx_strand_id
1 'polypeptide(L)'
;MADRLKGKRAVITAAAAGIGRACAIAFAREGATVIATDINEAGIAGLSKEGIAETAKLDVRNTADVNAFAKRVGKIDILLNAAGFVHHGTILECSEEDFDFSFDLNVKSMHRTIRAFLPDMLAGGGGSIVNISSCAALRPPANRYVYSSSKAAVSLLTRAVALDFITKGIRCNSICPGTVETPSMLDRAAAQGPQGKEMFISRQKMGRLGTADEIASMAVYLGSDESAFTTGVDLVVDGGYML
;
A
#
# COMPACT_ATOMS: atom_id res chain seq x y z
N MET A 1 -12.08 -20.44 -6.89
CA MET A 1 -11.06 -19.36 -6.93
C MET A 1 -10.99 -18.89 -8.36
N ALA A 2 -11.01 -17.60 -8.59
CA ALA A 2 -11.16 -17.09 -9.97
C ALA A 2 -9.84 -17.03 -10.76
N ASP A 3 -8.70 -17.36 -10.16
CA ASP A 3 -7.37 -17.33 -10.78
C ASP A 3 -7.04 -15.99 -11.49
N ARG A 4 -7.54 -14.88 -10.97
CA ARG A 4 -7.45 -13.53 -11.58
C ARG A 4 -6.02 -13.02 -11.73
N LEU A 5 -5.10 -13.56 -10.93
CA LEU A 5 -3.66 -13.23 -10.93
C LEU A 5 -2.78 -14.41 -11.33
N LYS A 6 -3.37 -15.46 -11.94
CA LYS A 6 -2.65 -16.66 -12.34
C LYS A 6 -1.47 -16.36 -13.25
N GLY A 7 -0.31 -16.89 -12.87
CA GLY A 7 0.94 -16.71 -13.59
C GLY A 7 1.63 -15.37 -13.39
N LYS A 8 1.01 -14.42 -12.63
CA LYS A 8 1.64 -13.14 -12.30
C LYS A 8 2.57 -13.29 -11.10
N ARG A 9 3.66 -12.57 -11.13
CA ARG A 9 4.64 -12.49 -10.03
C ARG A 9 4.50 -11.14 -9.33
N ALA A 10 4.27 -11.15 -8.01
CA ALA A 10 3.97 -9.95 -7.24
C ALA A 10 4.94 -9.74 -6.08
N VAL A 11 5.41 -8.52 -5.89
CA VAL A 11 6.09 -8.06 -4.67
C VAL A 11 5.15 -7.18 -3.85
N ILE A 12 5.05 -7.47 -2.56
CA ILE A 12 4.20 -6.73 -1.63
C ILE A 12 5.05 -6.30 -0.43
N THR A 13 5.05 -4.99 -0.15
CA THR A 13 5.77 -4.41 0.99
C THR A 13 4.86 -4.28 2.21
N ALA A 14 5.44 -4.26 3.42
CA ALA A 14 4.74 -4.18 4.70
C ALA A 14 3.68 -5.29 4.88
N ALA A 15 4.07 -6.53 4.57
CA ALA A 15 3.18 -7.69 4.54
C ALA A 15 3.04 -8.42 5.89
N ALA A 16 3.69 -7.95 6.97
CA ALA A 16 3.58 -8.58 8.28
C ALA A 16 2.19 -8.44 8.91
N ALA A 17 1.46 -7.37 8.59
CA ALA A 17 0.17 -7.08 9.21
C ALA A 17 -0.76 -6.24 8.31
N GLY A 18 -2.01 -6.09 8.73
CA GLY A 18 -2.97 -5.15 8.14
C GLY A 18 -3.20 -5.34 6.65
N ILE A 19 -3.26 -4.22 5.92
CA ILE A 19 -3.58 -4.19 4.48
C ILE A 19 -2.55 -4.95 3.66
N GLY A 20 -1.25 -4.77 3.92
CA GLY A 20 -0.21 -5.47 3.17
C GLY A 20 -0.31 -6.99 3.30
N ARG A 21 -0.57 -7.50 4.53
CA ARG A 21 -0.78 -8.92 4.77
C ARG A 21 -2.01 -9.47 4.05
N ALA A 22 -3.13 -8.76 4.13
CA ALA A 22 -4.36 -9.17 3.46
C ALA A 22 -4.18 -9.20 1.92
N CYS A 23 -3.49 -8.19 1.35
CA CYS A 23 -3.17 -8.16 -0.07
C CYS A 23 -2.28 -9.34 -0.48
N ALA A 24 -1.25 -9.68 0.31
CA ALA A 24 -0.38 -10.81 0.03
C ALA A 24 -1.17 -12.13 -0.04
N ILE A 25 -2.01 -12.38 0.96
CA ILE A 25 -2.86 -13.58 1.03
C ILE A 25 -3.87 -13.61 -0.12
N ALA A 26 -4.54 -12.48 -0.39
CA ALA A 26 -5.52 -12.42 -1.49
C ALA A 26 -4.87 -12.65 -2.85
N PHE A 27 -3.68 -12.11 -3.08
CA PHE A 27 -2.94 -12.31 -4.34
C PHE A 27 -2.55 -13.78 -4.53
N ALA A 28 -2.07 -14.44 -3.48
CA ALA A 28 -1.74 -15.86 -3.52
C ALA A 28 -2.99 -16.72 -3.79
N ARG A 29 -4.11 -16.41 -3.16
CA ARG A 29 -5.40 -17.09 -3.39
C ARG A 29 -5.92 -16.94 -4.81
N GLU A 30 -5.57 -15.85 -5.49
CA GLU A 30 -5.91 -15.58 -6.89
C GLU A 30 -4.82 -16.07 -7.88
N GLY A 31 -3.88 -16.90 -7.43
CA GLY A 31 -2.93 -17.61 -8.28
C GLY A 31 -1.62 -16.87 -8.58
N ALA A 32 -1.35 -15.74 -7.92
CA ALA A 32 -0.06 -15.06 -8.07
C ALA A 32 1.07 -15.78 -7.32
N THR A 33 2.27 -15.73 -7.88
CA THR A 33 3.52 -16.04 -7.16
C THR A 33 3.92 -14.82 -6.34
N VAL A 34 3.60 -14.84 -5.03
CA VAL A 34 3.78 -13.68 -4.13
C VAL A 34 5.11 -13.75 -3.40
N ILE A 35 5.84 -12.63 -3.41
CA ILE A 35 7.00 -12.35 -2.57
C ILE A 35 6.58 -11.27 -1.57
N ALA A 36 6.38 -11.67 -0.32
CA ALA A 36 5.93 -10.79 0.76
C ALA A 36 7.13 -10.25 1.55
N THR A 37 7.19 -8.93 1.73
CA THR A 37 8.32 -8.29 2.43
C THR A 37 7.87 -7.42 3.60
N ASP A 38 8.67 -7.39 4.63
CA ASP A 38 8.50 -6.50 5.78
C ASP A 38 9.83 -6.29 6.49
N ILE A 39 9.96 -5.20 7.25
CA ILE A 39 11.07 -5.01 8.18
C ILE A 39 10.96 -5.96 9.38
N ASN A 40 9.72 -6.33 9.76
CA ASN A 40 9.41 -7.30 10.80
C ASN A 40 9.45 -8.73 10.24
N GLU A 41 10.62 -9.33 10.23
CA GLU A 41 10.85 -10.68 9.73
C GLU A 41 10.01 -11.74 10.45
N ALA A 42 9.86 -11.62 11.76
CA ALA A 42 9.02 -12.54 12.55
C ALA A 42 7.54 -12.49 12.13
N GLY A 43 7.04 -11.31 11.77
CA GLY A 43 5.65 -11.11 11.34
C GLY A 43 5.31 -11.76 9.99
N ILE A 44 6.31 -11.97 9.13
CA ILE A 44 6.12 -12.62 7.81
C ILE A 44 6.46 -14.11 7.80
N ALA A 45 7.15 -14.64 8.83
CA ALA A 45 7.65 -16.02 8.84
C ALA A 45 6.56 -17.09 8.67
N GLY A 46 5.32 -16.81 9.12
CA GLY A 46 4.18 -17.74 9.01
C GLY A 46 3.42 -17.67 7.67
N LEU A 47 3.74 -16.73 6.80
CA LEU A 47 2.96 -16.50 5.57
C LEU A 47 3.10 -17.61 4.52
N SER A 48 4.14 -18.44 4.59
CA SER A 48 4.27 -19.60 3.70
C SER A 48 3.09 -20.58 3.85
N LYS A 49 2.50 -20.67 5.04
CA LYS A 49 1.29 -21.49 5.30
C LYS A 49 0.02 -20.93 4.64
N GLU A 50 0.06 -19.68 4.23
CA GLU A 50 -1.03 -18.98 3.54
C GLU A 50 -0.87 -18.99 2.01
N GLY A 51 0.07 -19.79 1.48
CA GLY A 51 0.33 -19.90 0.04
C GLY A 51 1.29 -18.85 -0.52
N ILE A 52 1.98 -18.10 0.35
CA ILE A 52 3.01 -17.14 -0.09
C ILE A 52 4.27 -17.91 -0.50
N ALA A 53 4.75 -17.64 -1.73
CA ALA A 53 5.86 -18.37 -2.33
C ALA A 53 7.21 -18.03 -1.66
N GLU A 54 7.41 -16.78 -1.28
CA GLU A 54 8.63 -16.30 -0.63
C GLU A 54 8.32 -15.19 0.37
N THR A 55 9.06 -15.16 1.48
CA THR A 55 9.08 -14.06 2.42
C THR A 55 10.50 -13.52 2.54
N ALA A 56 10.68 -12.18 2.64
CA ALA A 56 11.99 -11.59 2.79
C ALA A 56 11.94 -10.35 3.70
N LYS A 57 12.94 -10.23 4.56
CA LYS A 57 13.17 -8.98 5.29
C LYS A 57 13.56 -7.88 4.31
N LEU A 58 12.90 -6.73 4.40
CA LEU A 58 13.20 -5.55 3.58
C LEU A 58 12.90 -4.27 4.35
N ASP A 59 13.91 -3.45 4.55
CA ASP A 59 13.70 -2.07 4.97
C ASP A 59 13.53 -1.17 3.74
N VAL A 60 12.30 -0.78 3.44
CA VAL A 60 11.97 0.10 2.30
C VAL A 60 12.54 1.52 2.44
N ARG A 61 13.07 1.89 3.61
CA ARG A 61 13.77 3.15 3.84
C ARG A 61 15.24 3.09 3.44
N ASN A 62 15.79 1.89 3.31
CA ASN A 62 17.18 1.69 2.90
C ASN A 62 17.28 1.47 1.39
N THR A 63 17.86 2.43 0.68
CA THR A 63 18.01 2.37 -0.79
C THR A 63 18.88 1.20 -1.24
N ALA A 64 19.94 0.87 -0.50
CA ALA A 64 20.84 -0.23 -0.85
C ALA A 64 20.12 -1.58 -0.73
N ASP A 65 19.35 -1.78 0.36
CA ASP A 65 18.55 -2.99 0.57
C ASP A 65 17.50 -3.17 -0.53
N VAL A 66 16.77 -2.09 -0.87
CA VAL A 66 15.76 -2.12 -1.94
C VAL A 66 16.38 -2.48 -3.29
N ASN A 67 17.52 -1.87 -3.65
CA ASN A 67 18.20 -2.16 -4.90
C ASN A 67 18.73 -3.60 -4.96
N ALA A 68 19.36 -4.07 -3.87
CA ALA A 68 19.86 -5.44 -3.79
C ALA A 68 18.71 -6.46 -3.87
N PHE A 69 17.58 -6.16 -3.18
CA PHE A 69 16.39 -6.98 -3.21
C PHE A 69 15.78 -7.04 -4.62
N ALA A 70 15.59 -5.90 -5.30
CA ALA A 70 15.05 -5.85 -6.65
C ALA A 70 15.94 -6.62 -7.64
N LYS A 71 17.25 -6.44 -7.56
CA LYS A 71 18.21 -7.19 -8.39
C LYS A 71 18.12 -8.71 -8.17
N ARG A 72 17.95 -9.17 -6.93
CA ARG A 72 17.78 -10.59 -6.59
C ARG A 72 16.46 -11.15 -7.11
N VAL A 73 15.37 -10.39 -6.97
CA VAL A 73 14.03 -10.79 -7.38
C VAL A 73 13.90 -10.80 -8.91
N GLY A 74 14.48 -9.80 -9.60
CA GLY A 74 14.33 -9.61 -11.03
C GLY A 74 12.91 -9.21 -11.43
N LYS A 75 12.48 -9.65 -12.63
CA LYS A 75 11.18 -9.28 -13.21
C LYS A 75 9.99 -9.64 -12.31
N ILE A 76 9.10 -8.67 -12.14
CA ILE A 76 7.78 -8.83 -11.54
C ILE A 76 6.70 -8.23 -12.43
N ASP A 77 5.46 -8.68 -12.27
CA ASP A 77 4.28 -8.17 -12.97
C ASP A 77 3.51 -7.16 -12.12
N ILE A 78 3.59 -7.29 -10.78
CA ILE A 78 2.85 -6.46 -9.85
C ILE A 78 3.76 -5.99 -8.70
N LEU A 79 3.75 -4.68 -8.44
CA LEU A 79 4.37 -4.07 -7.26
C LEU A 79 3.28 -3.45 -6.39
N LEU A 80 3.10 -3.92 -5.15
CA LEU A 80 2.18 -3.31 -4.20
C LEU A 80 2.95 -2.68 -3.04
N ASN A 81 2.83 -1.37 -2.91
CA ASN A 81 3.46 -0.57 -1.88
C ASN A 81 2.46 -0.28 -0.75
N ALA A 82 2.58 -0.99 0.38
CA ALA A 82 1.70 -0.82 1.53
C ALA A 82 2.40 -0.23 2.77
N ALA A 83 3.72 -0.01 2.71
CA ALA A 83 4.44 0.60 3.82
C ALA A 83 3.96 2.02 4.10
N GLY A 84 3.75 2.34 5.38
CA GLY A 84 3.30 3.66 5.76
C GLY A 84 3.14 3.83 7.27
N PHE A 85 3.13 5.09 7.69
CA PHE A 85 2.97 5.52 9.07
C PHE A 85 1.96 6.65 9.16
N VAL A 86 1.17 6.69 10.24
CA VAL A 86 0.16 7.70 10.50
C VAL A 86 0.63 8.58 11.64
N HIS A 87 1.19 9.74 11.31
CA HIS A 87 1.48 10.77 12.31
C HIS A 87 0.18 11.44 12.80
N HIS A 88 0.15 11.80 14.07
CA HIS A 88 -0.93 12.54 14.69
C HIS A 88 -0.43 13.88 15.20
N GLY A 89 -1.01 14.97 14.73
CA GLY A 89 -0.69 16.31 15.13
C GLY A 89 -1.04 17.35 14.08
N THR A 90 -1.10 18.61 14.54
CA THR A 90 -1.18 19.81 13.69
C THR A 90 0.20 20.17 13.15
N ILE A 91 0.29 21.24 12.35
CA ILE A 91 1.59 21.76 11.86
C ILE A 91 2.49 22.25 13.00
N LEU A 92 1.89 22.76 14.09
CA LEU A 92 2.66 23.27 15.23
C LEU A 92 3.19 22.16 16.14
N GLU A 93 2.63 20.96 16.04
CA GLU A 93 3.00 19.78 16.84
C GLU A 93 3.88 18.80 16.04
N CYS A 94 4.07 19.03 14.75
CA CYS A 94 4.87 18.19 13.89
C CYS A 94 6.32 18.73 13.87
N SER A 95 7.26 17.99 14.44
CA SER A 95 8.68 18.33 14.34
C SER A 95 9.21 18.11 12.91
N GLU A 96 10.39 18.64 12.60
CA GLU A 96 11.06 18.38 11.33
C GLU A 96 11.39 16.88 11.18
N GLU A 97 11.79 16.22 12.28
CA GLU A 97 12.08 14.81 12.32
C GLU A 97 10.83 13.97 12.02
N ASP A 98 9.65 14.33 12.56
CA ASP A 98 8.38 13.67 12.28
C ASP A 98 7.95 13.87 10.83
N PHE A 99 8.18 15.07 10.30
CA PHE A 99 7.93 15.40 8.90
C PHE A 99 8.81 14.54 7.98
N ASP A 100 10.11 14.54 8.21
CA ASP A 100 11.09 13.80 7.42
C ASP A 100 10.83 12.29 7.48
N PHE A 101 10.57 11.74 8.68
CA PHE A 101 10.22 10.34 8.85
C PHE A 101 8.96 9.96 8.07
N SER A 102 7.91 10.81 8.17
CA SER A 102 6.63 10.57 7.49
C SER A 102 6.80 10.56 5.97
N PHE A 103 7.56 11.52 5.42
CA PHE A 103 7.84 11.56 3.99
C PHE A 103 8.80 10.47 3.54
N ASP A 104 9.82 10.13 4.35
CA ASP A 104 10.76 9.05 4.01
C ASP A 104 10.04 7.70 3.95
N LEU A 105 9.15 7.40 4.90
CA LEU A 105 8.43 6.13 4.92
C LEU A 105 7.23 6.12 3.97
N ASN A 106 6.39 7.17 3.94
CA ASN A 106 5.16 7.14 3.15
C ASN A 106 5.38 7.41 1.66
N VAL A 107 6.36 8.22 1.30
CA VAL A 107 6.57 8.70 -0.08
C VAL A 107 7.87 8.15 -0.67
N LYS A 108 9.01 8.40 0.00
CA LYS A 108 10.33 8.06 -0.55
C LYS A 108 10.55 6.55 -0.60
N SER A 109 9.91 5.77 0.28
CA SER A 109 9.90 4.31 0.19
C SER A 109 9.31 3.85 -1.14
N MET A 110 8.16 4.41 -1.56
CA MET A 110 7.51 4.08 -2.83
C MET A 110 8.37 4.54 -4.03
N HIS A 111 8.99 5.71 -3.94
CA HIS A 111 9.97 6.13 -4.95
C HIS A 111 11.11 5.12 -5.10
N ARG A 112 11.67 4.62 -3.98
CA ARG A 112 12.77 3.64 -4.01
C ARG A 112 12.34 2.32 -4.64
N THR A 113 11.22 1.76 -4.22
CA THR A 113 10.73 0.48 -4.72
C THR A 113 10.32 0.57 -6.19
N ILE A 114 9.59 1.60 -6.60
CA ILE A 114 9.20 1.81 -8.00
C ILE A 114 10.46 1.97 -8.86
N ARG A 115 11.40 2.83 -8.47
CA ARG A 115 12.63 3.05 -9.22
C ARG A 115 13.46 1.77 -9.39
N ALA A 116 13.47 0.91 -8.38
CA ALA A 116 14.26 -0.32 -8.39
C ALA A 116 13.64 -1.41 -9.28
N PHE A 117 12.31 -1.56 -9.29
CA PHE A 117 11.62 -2.60 -10.06
C PHE A 117 11.21 -2.18 -11.47
N LEU A 118 10.97 -0.90 -11.70
CA LEU A 118 10.44 -0.39 -12.97
C LEU A 118 11.28 -0.76 -14.19
N PRO A 119 12.63 -0.76 -14.18
CA PRO A 119 13.42 -1.17 -15.34
C PRO A 119 13.13 -2.59 -15.80
N ASP A 120 13.04 -3.55 -14.86
CA ASP A 120 12.75 -4.95 -15.17
C ASP A 120 11.28 -5.16 -15.57
N MET A 121 10.34 -4.40 -15.01
CA MET A 121 8.95 -4.39 -15.44
C MET A 121 8.83 -3.90 -16.89
N LEU A 122 9.53 -2.82 -17.25
CA LEU A 122 9.56 -2.29 -18.62
C LEU A 122 10.18 -3.29 -19.60
N ALA A 123 11.32 -3.89 -19.25
CA ALA A 123 11.95 -4.93 -20.07
C ALA A 123 11.05 -6.17 -20.24
N GLY A 124 10.18 -6.42 -19.27
CA GLY A 124 9.20 -7.50 -19.30
C GLY A 124 7.92 -7.21 -20.08
N GLY A 125 7.77 -6.00 -20.66
CA GLY A 125 6.58 -5.61 -21.42
C GLY A 125 5.51 -4.87 -20.62
N GLY A 126 5.79 -4.47 -19.39
CA GLY A 126 4.86 -3.69 -18.55
C GLY A 126 4.51 -4.36 -17.23
N GLY A 127 3.47 -3.84 -16.58
CA GLY A 127 2.98 -4.36 -15.28
C GLY A 127 2.07 -3.38 -14.55
N SER A 128 1.70 -3.75 -13.33
CA SER A 128 0.82 -2.96 -12.47
C SER A 128 1.52 -2.53 -11.18
N ILE A 129 1.47 -1.24 -10.89
CA ILE A 129 1.94 -0.66 -9.63
C ILE A 129 0.72 -0.20 -8.85
N VAL A 130 0.60 -0.66 -7.59
CA VAL A 130 -0.50 -0.32 -6.68
C VAL A 130 0.09 0.31 -5.43
N ASN A 131 -0.25 1.57 -5.18
CA ASN A 131 0.21 2.31 -4.01
C ASN A 131 -0.93 2.46 -2.99
N ILE A 132 -0.69 2.17 -1.73
CA ILE A 132 -1.67 2.44 -0.68
C ILE A 132 -1.54 3.90 -0.24
N SER A 133 -2.47 4.73 -0.72
CA SER A 133 -2.66 6.11 -0.27
C SER A 133 -3.62 6.17 0.93
N SER A 134 -4.56 7.08 0.96
CA SER A 134 -5.59 7.24 1.99
C SER A 134 -6.66 8.22 1.54
N CYS A 135 -7.90 8.12 2.04
CA CYS A 135 -8.89 9.21 1.95
C CYS A 135 -8.35 10.52 2.50
N ALA A 136 -7.43 10.48 3.47
CA ALA A 136 -6.79 11.67 4.03
C ALA A 136 -5.99 12.48 2.99
N ALA A 137 -5.62 11.88 1.85
CA ALA A 137 -5.02 12.58 0.72
C ALA A 137 -6.01 13.53 0.02
N LEU A 138 -7.31 13.18 0.05
CA LEU A 138 -8.39 13.86 -0.67
C LEU A 138 -9.22 14.73 0.27
N ARG A 139 -9.47 14.25 1.48
CA ARG A 139 -10.22 14.93 2.54
C ARG A 139 -9.49 14.76 3.88
N PRO A 140 -8.58 15.67 4.23
CA PRO A 140 -7.77 15.52 5.44
C PRO A 140 -8.62 15.64 6.71
N PRO A 141 -8.53 14.67 7.65
CA PRO A 141 -9.13 14.84 8.96
C PRO A 141 -8.25 15.74 9.84
N ALA A 142 -8.84 16.35 10.86
CA ALA A 142 -8.11 17.15 11.83
C ALA A 142 -6.94 16.36 12.46
N ASN A 143 -5.88 17.06 12.82
CA ASN A 143 -4.67 16.49 13.44
C ASN A 143 -3.98 15.40 12.61
N ARG A 144 -3.93 15.58 11.29
CA ARG A 144 -3.25 14.67 10.34
C ARG A 144 -2.42 15.45 9.32
N TYR A 145 -1.84 16.57 9.73
CA TYR A 145 -1.12 17.49 8.86
C TYR A 145 -0.11 16.77 7.93
N VAL A 146 0.99 16.24 8.49
CA VAL A 146 2.03 15.63 7.67
C VAL A 146 1.58 14.30 7.05
N TYR A 147 0.74 13.53 7.74
CA TYR A 147 0.19 12.29 7.18
C TYR A 147 -0.61 12.57 5.91
N SER A 148 -1.56 13.49 5.96
CA SER A 148 -2.39 13.85 4.80
C SER A 148 -1.56 14.40 3.65
N SER A 149 -0.60 15.29 3.96
CA SER A 149 0.34 15.84 2.98
C SER A 149 1.15 14.76 2.29
N SER A 150 1.69 13.79 3.06
CA SER A 150 2.44 12.67 2.50
C SER A 150 1.58 11.76 1.62
N LYS A 151 0.31 11.51 2.00
CA LYS A 151 -0.60 10.68 1.20
C LYS A 151 -1.09 11.40 -0.06
N ALA A 152 -1.24 12.72 -0.03
CA ALA A 152 -1.48 13.52 -1.23
C ALA A 152 -0.27 13.46 -2.21
N ALA A 153 0.96 13.48 -1.67
CA ALA A 153 2.16 13.27 -2.47
C ALA A 153 2.20 11.89 -3.13
N VAL A 154 1.74 10.82 -2.44
CA VAL A 154 1.61 9.47 -3.02
C VAL A 154 0.62 9.46 -4.18
N SER A 155 -0.55 10.12 -4.05
CA SER A 155 -1.54 10.23 -5.12
C SER A 155 -0.96 10.90 -6.37
N LEU A 156 -0.22 12.00 -6.20
CA LEU A 156 0.41 12.70 -7.33
C LEU A 156 1.57 11.91 -7.93
N LEU A 157 2.43 11.30 -7.11
CA LEU A 157 3.50 10.39 -7.56
C LEU A 157 2.93 9.26 -8.42
N THR A 158 1.81 8.67 -8.00
CA THR A 158 1.11 7.60 -8.74
C THR A 158 0.71 8.07 -10.14
N ARG A 159 0.11 9.26 -10.25
CA ARG A 159 -0.31 9.85 -11.54
C ARG A 159 0.88 10.18 -12.44
N ALA A 160 1.96 10.72 -11.87
CA ALA A 160 3.17 11.03 -12.61
C ALA A 160 3.81 9.76 -13.22
N VAL A 161 3.96 8.69 -12.40
CA VAL A 161 4.48 7.40 -12.90
C VAL A 161 3.56 6.81 -13.97
N ALA A 162 2.25 6.88 -13.79
CA ALA A 162 1.29 6.41 -14.79
C ALA A 162 1.47 7.17 -16.11
N LEU A 163 1.52 8.51 -16.08
CA LEU A 163 1.66 9.36 -17.26
C LEU A 163 2.96 9.07 -18.03
N ASP A 164 4.07 8.95 -17.31
CA ASP A 164 5.40 8.80 -17.92
C ASP A 164 5.58 7.42 -18.61
N PHE A 165 4.85 6.38 -18.16
CA PHE A 165 5.09 5.00 -18.59
C PHE A 165 3.86 4.29 -19.16
N ILE A 166 2.72 4.98 -19.35
CA ILE A 166 1.48 4.39 -19.89
C ILE A 166 1.70 3.76 -21.28
N THR A 167 2.44 4.44 -22.16
CA THR A 167 2.73 3.93 -23.51
C THR A 167 3.71 2.76 -23.53
N LYS A 168 4.31 2.46 -22.38
CA LYS A 168 5.26 1.36 -22.19
C LYS A 168 4.63 0.19 -21.41
N GLY A 169 3.29 0.16 -21.28
CA GLY A 169 2.56 -0.95 -20.67
C GLY A 169 2.54 -0.92 -19.13
N ILE A 170 2.95 0.17 -18.49
CA ILE A 170 2.86 0.32 -17.02
C ILE A 170 1.54 0.99 -16.66
N ARG A 171 0.79 0.35 -15.76
CA ARG A 171 -0.31 0.97 -15.04
C ARG A 171 0.15 1.30 -13.62
N CYS A 172 -0.22 2.45 -13.11
CA CYS A 172 0.09 2.86 -11.75
C CYS A 172 -1.15 3.52 -11.15
N ASN A 173 -1.66 2.95 -10.06
CA ASN A 173 -2.87 3.41 -9.39
C ASN A 173 -2.67 3.48 -7.88
N SER A 174 -3.46 4.31 -7.21
CA SER A 174 -3.52 4.30 -5.75
C SER A 174 -4.88 3.83 -5.24
N ILE A 175 -4.86 3.13 -4.12
CA ILE A 175 -6.06 2.86 -3.33
C ILE A 175 -6.07 3.88 -2.19
N CYS A 176 -7.24 4.49 -1.96
CA CYS A 176 -7.48 5.45 -0.89
C CYS A 176 -8.45 4.85 0.14
N PRO A 177 -7.95 4.07 1.12
CA PRO A 177 -8.80 3.51 2.14
C PRO A 177 -9.37 4.57 3.08
N GLY A 178 -10.61 4.34 3.57
CA GLY A 178 -11.10 4.95 4.80
C GLY A 178 -10.41 4.38 6.04
N THR A 179 -11.13 4.33 7.16
CA THR A 179 -10.59 3.69 8.36
C THR A 179 -10.79 2.19 8.28
N VAL A 180 -9.67 1.47 8.22
CA VAL A 180 -9.61 0.00 8.13
C VAL A 180 -9.16 -0.57 9.46
N GLU A 181 -9.84 -1.62 9.94
CA GLU A 181 -9.49 -2.32 11.17
C GLU A 181 -8.17 -3.09 10.96
N THR A 182 -7.10 -2.53 11.46
CA THR A 182 -5.74 -3.07 11.42
C THR A 182 -5.10 -2.97 12.81
N PRO A 183 -4.06 -3.74 13.13
CA PRO A 183 -3.36 -3.61 14.42
C PRO A 183 -2.96 -2.16 14.71
N SER A 184 -2.34 -1.46 13.77
CA SER A 184 -1.97 -0.04 13.93
C SER A 184 -3.16 0.89 14.17
N MET A 185 -4.34 0.59 13.61
CA MET A 185 -5.55 1.38 13.87
C MET A 185 -6.07 1.09 15.27
N LEU A 186 -6.07 -0.18 15.71
CA LEU A 186 -6.51 -0.56 17.06
C LEU A 186 -5.63 0.06 18.14
N ASP A 187 -4.30 0.08 17.95
CA ASP A 187 -3.36 0.76 18.87
C ASP A 187 -3.69 2.26 18.99
N ARG A 188 -3.95 2.93 17.85
CA ARG A 188 -4.35 4.34 17.85
C ARG A 188 -5.73 4.58 18.48
N ALA A 189 -6.66 3.64 18.32
CA ALA A 189 -7.96 3.72 18.97
C ALA A 189 -7.82 3.56 20.49
N ALA A 190 -7.03 2.60 20.95
CA ALA A 190 -6.75 2.40 22.36
C ALA A 190 -6.11 3.64 23.01
N ALA A 191 -5.21 4.32 22.31
CA ALA A 191 -4.59 5.57 22.77
C ALA A 191 -5.59 6.74 22.93
N GLN A 192 -6.78 6.66 22.29
CA GLN A 192 -7.86 7.65 22.45
C GLN A 192 -8.83 7.30 23.61
N GLY A 193 -8.54 6.23 24.38
CA GLY A 193 -9.36 5.78 25.49
C GLY A 193 -10.55 4.90 25.07
N PRO A 194 -11.49 4.63 26.01
CA PRO A 194 -12.55 3.62 25.83
C PRO A 194 -13.45 3.84 24.59
N GLN A 195 -13.64 5.07 24.19
CA GLN A 195 -14.47 5.44 23.03
C GLN A 195 -13.69 5.61 21.73
N GLY A 196 -12.38 5.33 21.74
CA GLY A 196 -11.51 5.56 20.58
C GLY A 196 -11.93 4.80 19.35
N LYS A 197 -12.36 3.54 19.47
CA LYS A 197 -12.85 2.75 18.34
C LYS A 197 -14.13 3.35 17.74
N GLU A 198 -15.07 3.76 18.58
CA GLU A 198 -16.33 4.38 18.17
C GLU A 198 -16.12 5.69 17.42
N MET A 199 -15.17 6.50 17.87
CA MET A 199 -14.77 7.73 17.19
C MET A 199 -14.25 7.45 15.76
N PHE A 200 -13.55 6.33 15.53
CA PHE A 200 -13.13 5.93 14.19
C PHE A 200 -14.30 5.40 13.35
N ILE A 201 -15.21 4.63 13.95
CA ILE A 201 -16.42 4.10 13.29
C ILE A 201 -17.30 5.26 12.80
N SER A 202 -17.54 6.25 13.64
CA SER A 202 -18.44 7.39 13.32
C SER A 202 -18.01 8.20 12.09
N ARG A 203 -16.77 8.07 11.65
CA ARG A 203 -16.26 8.72 10.43
C ARG A 203 -16.73 8.04 9.15
N GLN A 204 -17.08 6.76 9.21
CA GLN A 204 -17.56 5.99 8.07
C GLN A 204 -19.10 6.02 8.05
N LYS A 205 -19.72 6.50 6.97
CA LYS A 205 -21.21 6.57 6.86
C LYS A 205 -21.87 5.21 6.86
N MET A 206 -21.14 4.14 6.51
CA MET A 206 -21.60 2.76 6.65
C MET A 206 -21.70 2.29 8.10
N GLY A 207 -21.27 3.07 9.10
CA GLY A 207 -21.38 2.74 10.53
C GLY A 207 -20.47 1.61 11.00
N ARG A 208 -19.43 1.29 10.25
CA ARG A 208 -18.41 0.28 10.59
C ARG A 208 -17.04 0.63 10.04
N LEU A 209 -16.01 0.00 10.59
CA LEU A 209 -14.68 0.03 9.98
C LEU A 209 -14.66 -0.85 8.72
N GLY A 210 -13.81 -0.50 7.77
CA GLY A 210 -13.46 -1.39 6.66
C GLY A 210 -12.60 -2.54 7.15
N THR A 211 -12.61 -3.65 6.44
CA THR A 211 -11.69 -4.76 6.65
C THR A 211 -10.48 -4.65 5.72
N ALA A 212 -9.36 -5.27 6.11
CA ALA A 212 -8.20 -5.33 5.24
C ALA A 212 -8.49 -6.11 3.94
N ASP A 213 -9.39 -7.09 3.99
CA ASP A 213 -9.80 -7.90 2.84
C ASP A 213 -10.61 -7.08 1.81
N GLU A 214 -11.40 -6.09 2.26
CA GLU A 214 -12.10 -5.18 1.34
C GLU A 214 -11.11 -4.33 0.53
N ILE A 215 -10.00 -3.92 1.13
CA ILE A 215 -8.92 -3.22 0.43
C ILE A 215 -8.15 -4.19 -0.49
N ALA A 216 -7.89 -5.41 -0.02
CA ALA A 216 -7.22 -6.44 -0.81
C ALA A 216 -8.00 -6.82 -2.07
N SER A 217 -9.33 -6.84 -2.02
CA SER A 217 -10.18 -7.09 -3.18
C SER A 217 -9.99 -6.05 -4.29
N MET A 218 -9.86 -4.76 -3.91
CA MET A 218 -9.52 -3.70 -4.86
C MET A 218 -8.09 -3.85 -5.39
N ALA A 219 -7.14 -4.25 -4.54
CA ALA A 219 -5.77 -4.49 -4.96
C ALA A 219 -5.67 -5.65 -5.96
N VAL A 220 -6.43 -6.73 -5.78
CA VAL A 220 -6.54 -7.84 -6.74
C VAL A 220 -7.06 -7.33 -8.09
N TYR A 221 -8.14 -6.53 -8.11
CA TYR A 221 -8.63 -5.91 -9.33
C TYR A 221 -7.54 -5.11 -10.05
N LEU A 222 -6.83 -4.24 -9.33
CA LEU A 222 -5.77 -3.41 -9.91
C LEU A 222 -4.55 -4.21 -10.39
N GLY A 223 -4.25 -5.34 -9.75
CA GLY A 223 -3.20 -6.26 -10.16
C GLY A 223 -3.57 -7.10 -11.38
N SER A 224 -4.85 -7.30 -11.63
CA SER A 224 -5.37 -8.18 -12.69
C SER A 224 -5.49 -7.47 -14.04
N ASP A 225 -5.74 -8.27 -15.08
CA ASP A 225 -5.99 -7.76 -16.44
C ASP A 225 -7.39 -7.13 -16.60
N GLU A 226 -8.29 -7.34 -15.62
CA GLU A 226 -9.59 -6.66 -15.56
C GLU A 226 -9.46 -5.14 -15.47
N SER A 227 -8.34 -4.65 -14.92
CA SER A 227 -8.03 -3.22 -14.80
C SER A 227 -7.16 -2.67 -15.94
N ALA A 228 -7.14 -3.34 -17.10
CA ALA A 228 -6.29 -2.96 -18.24
C ALA A 228 -6.49 -1.52 -18.73
N PHE A 229 -7.70 -0.93 -18.51
CA PHE A 229 -8.01 0.46 -18.87
C PHE A 229 -8.04 1.41 -17.67
N THR A 230 -7.50 0.98 -16.51
CA THR A 230 -7.46 1.76 -15.26
C THR A 230 -6.02 2.12 -14.92
N THR A 231 -5.67 3.40 -15.06
CA THR A 231 -4.33 3.91 -14.70
C THR A 231 -4.38 5.40 -14.32
N GLY A 232 -3.50 5.82 -13.42
CA GLY A 232 -3.38 7.20 -12.98
C GLY A 232 -4.52 7.67 -12.10
N VAL A 233 -5.23 6.77 -11.40
CA VAL A 233 -6.41 7.13 -10.59
C VAL A 233 -6.22 6.79 -9.11
N ASP A 234 -6.94 7.55 -8.28
CA ASP A 234 -7.12 7.29 -6.87
C ASP A 234 -8.47 6.55 -6.69
N LEU A 235 -8.43 5.28 -6.30
CA LEU A 235 -9.63 4.49 -6.04
C LEU A 235 -9.99 4.54 -4.57
N VAL A 236 -11.12 5.17 -4.27
CA VAL A 236 -11.63 5.33 -2.91
C VAL A 236 -12.36 4.07 -2.45
N VAL A 237 -11.95 3.52 -1.29
CA VAL A 237 -12.59 2.37 -0.62
C VAL A 237 -12.74 2.75 0.86
N ASP A 238 -13.81 3.47 1.23
CA ASP A 238 -13.82 4.28 2.46
C ASP A 238 -15.09 4.17 3.32
N GLY A 239 -16.06 3.34 2.93
CA GLY A 239 -17.31 3.21 3.67
C GLY A 239 -18.10 4.54 3.76
N GLY A 240 -17.94 5.42 2.76
CA GLY A 240 -18.62 6.72 2.69
C GLY A 240 -17.96 7.82 3.54
N TYR A 241 -16.69 7.69 3.90
CA TYR A 241 -15.95 8.74 4.61
C TYR A 241 -15.91 10.06 3.82
N MET A 242 -15.87 10.00 2.49
CA MET A 242 -15.81 11.17 1.61
C MET A 242 -17.15 11.89 1.42
N LEU A 243 -18.28 11.28 1.84
CA LEU A 243 -19.64 11.84 1.72
C LEU A 243 -19.98 12.93 2.77
#